data_1a182d3f07e70cd4b74d885af53fbd32
#
_entry.id   1a182d3f07e70cd4b74d885af53fbd32
#
_cell.length_a   1.000
_cell.length_b   1.000
_cell.length_c   1.000
_cell.angle_alpha   90.00
_cell.angle_beta   90.00
_cell.angle_gamma   90.00
#
_symmetry.space_group_name_H-M   'P 1'
#
loop_
_entity.id
_entity.type
_entity.pdbx_description
1 polymer ?
#
loop_
_entity_poly.entity_id
_entity_poly.type
_entity_poly.pdbx_seq_one_letter_code
_entity_poly.pdbx_strand_id
1 'polypeptide(L)'
;MKHVFPSLSVPAAAALLLLAPALAMGQQGLTWDQVKARFEAANPALKADGLGVDEMKAAETTAFLRPNPQFTAATDGTQIAPHSGVWQPLSGSQVQTNFSYLHERDRKRELRLESAREGTQISASQHADLERNLLFDLRAQFVQTLQAKAVLELAKADLAYYDNIIQISRDRFKAGDIARIDLDRIELLRVQYEAEIQTALVNLRTSKIQLLQLLNDRTPVEQFDVTGPFDFADDLKPLDDFRQIALDERPDLRAALEAVQQAQTNHKLAQANGSTDPTFSGWYTWNPSFNNPNDQQTLGLSVSIPLRIFDRTQGEKQRTQIDIGRNQQLTEAARAQVFSDVDSAYAQVESNLALLRPYKAQYKAQSTRVRDTVTYSYQHGGASLMDFLNAQSDYRAVQLAYLQLIGSYLTAAGQLNLAVGREVIQ
;
A
#
# COMPACT_ATOMS: atom_id res chain seq x y z
N MET A 1 71.09 -23.97 9.68
CA MET A 1 70.56 -24.51 8.40
C MET A 1 69.74 -23.43 7.72
N LYS A 2 70.23 -22.99 6.55
CA LYS A 2 69.67 -21.94 5.74
C LYS A 2 68.48 -22.50 4.92
N HIS A 3 67.30 -21.88 4.97
CA HIS A 3 66.27 -22.12 3.98
C HIS A 3 66.06 -20.85 3.17
N VAL A 4 66.30 -21.01 1.92
CA VAL A 4 66.22 -20.03 0.82
C VAL A 4 64.76 -19.90 0.38
N PHE A 5 64.24 -18.66 0.30
CA PHE A 5 62.98 -18.34 -0.38
C PHE A 5 63.23 -17.97 -1.83
N PRO A 6 62.51 -18.48 -2.81
CA PRO A 6 62.59 -18.01 -4.15
C PRO A 6 61.65 -16.80 -4.38
N SER A 7 62.17 -15.74 -4.99
CA SER A 7 61.49 -14.56 -5.46
C SER A 7 60.59 -14.90 -6.64
N LEU A 8 59.27 -14.65 -6.53
CA LEU A 8 58.35 -14.65 -7.64
C LEU A 8 58.18 -13.20 -8.15
N SER A 9 58.68 -12.97 -9.37
CA SER A 9 58.47 -11.77 -10.16
C SER A 9 57.05 -11.71 -10.68
N VAL A 10 56.30 -10.64 -10.33
CA VAL A 10 54.97 -10.33 -10.85
C VAL A 10 55.15 -9.47 -12.13
N PRO A 11 54.58 -9.84 -13.28
CA PRO A 11 54.55 -8.96 -14.44
C PRO A 11 53.48 -7.88 -14.26
N ALA A 12 53.87 -6.63 -14.48
CA ALA A 12 52.97 -5.49 -14.52
C ALA A 12 52.06 -5.61 -15.75
N ALA A 13 50.80 -5.98 -15.50
CA ALA A 13 49.71 -5.89 -16.49
C ALA A 13 49.21 -4.44 -16.53
N ALA A 14 49.47 -3.74 -17.61
CA ALA A 14 48.91 -2.42 -17.89
C ALA A 14 47.40 -2.53 -18.08
N ALA A 15 46.62 -2.06 -17.09
CA ALA A 15 45.19 -1.89 -17.21
C ALA A 15 44.92 -0.69 -18.13
N LEU A 16 44.57 -0.94 -19.39
CA LEU A 16 43.96 0.04 -20.28
C LEU A 16 42.55 0.32 -19.75
N LEU A 17 42.35 1.44 -19.05
CA LEU A 17 41.05 2.02 -18.74
C LEU A 17 40.40 2.46 -20.07
N LEU A 18 39.55 1.62 -20.64
CA LEU A 18 38.60 2.02 -21.66
C LEU A 18 37.61 2.98 -21.00
N LEU A 19 37.84 4.27 -21.11
CA LEU A 19 36.80 5.29 -20.95
C LEU A 19 35.78 5.05 -22.09
N ALA A 20 34.74 4.26 -21.80
CA ALA A 20 33.54 4.29 -22.59
C ALA A 20 32.95 5.71 -22.45
N PRO A 21 32.64 6.42 -23.55
CA PRO A 21 31.89 7.65 -23.45
C PRO A 21 30.53 7.27 -22.84
N ALA A 22 30.22 7.81 -21.66
CA ALA A 22 28.88 7.84 -21.16
C ALA A 22 28.05 8.61 -22.20
N LEU A 23 27.44 7.86 -23.13
CA LEU A 23 26.38 8.38 -23.97
C LEU A 23 25.37 9.03 -23.01
N ALA A 24 25.26 10.34 -23.08
CA ALA A 24 24.16 11.07 -22.50
C ALA A 24 22.89 10.53 -23.19
N MET A 25 22.38 9.40 -22.71
CA MET A 25 21.02 9.00 -22.98
C MET A 25 20.15 10.09 -22.39
N GLY A 26 19.58 10.90 -23.26
CA GLY A 26 18.53 11.82 -22.87
C GLY A 26 17.58 11.02 -21.96
N GLN A 27 17.36 11.51 -20.75
CA GLN A 27 16.55 10.82 -19.75
C GLN A 27 15.17 10.56 -20.35
N GLN A 28 14.96 9.31 -20.83
CA GLN A 28 13.63 8.87 -21.19
C GLN A 28 12.82 8.82 -19.89
N GLY A 29 11.74 9.58 -19.85
CA GLY A 29 10.85 9.56 -18.69
C GLY A 29 10.37 8.13 -18.40
N LEU A 30 10.17 7.82 -17.13
CA LEU A 30 9.70 6.49 -16.70
C LEU A 30 8.26 6.25 -17.19
N THR A 31 8.03 5.08 -17.75
CA THR A 31 6.67 4.60 -18.08
C THR A 31 5.94 4.16 -16.82
N TRP A 32 4.60 3.99 -16.94
CA TRP A 32 3.78 3.47 -15.83
C TRP A 32 4.33 2.14 -15.27
N ASP A 33 4.63 1.17 -16.13
CA ASP A 33 5.14 -0.13 -15.69
C ASP A 33 6.47 -0.03 -14.93
N GLN A 34 7.34 0.88 -15.37
CA GLN A 34 8.61 1.13 -14.68
C GLN A 34 8.40 1.81 -13.33
N VAL A 35 7.45 2.73 -13.24
CA VAL A 35 7.08 3.41 -11.98
C VAL A 35 6.48 2.40 -11.01
N LYS A 36 5.54 1.56 -11.46
CA LYS A 36 4.93 0.48 -10.68
C LYS A 36 5.97 -0.49 -10.14
N ALA A 37 6.85 -1.02 -11.01
CA ALA A 37 7.90 -1.95 -10.59
C ALA A 37 8.87 -1.34 -9.56
N ARG A 38 9.24 -0.04 -9.70
CA ARG A 38 10.06 0.66 -8.70
C ARG A 38 9.34 0.82 -7.37
N PHE A 39 8.06 1.12 -7.41
CA PHE A 39 7.23 1.26 -6.21
C PHE A 39 7.16 -0.05 -5.44
N GLU A 40 6.78 -1.16 -6.08
CA GLU A 40 6.70 -2.50 -5.47
C GLU A 40 8.06 -2.92 -4.86
N ALA A 41 9.17 -2.59 -5.54
CA ALA A 41 10.50 -2.91 -5.07
C ALA A 41 10.99 -2.04 -3.90
N ALA A 42 10.50 -0.79 -3.74
CA ALA A 42 11.11 0.19 -2.86
C ALA A 42 10.20 0.74 -1.76
N ASN A 43 8.86 0.66 -1.91
CA ASN A 43 7.94 1.29 -0.97
C ASN A 43 8.03 0.70 0.44
N PRO A 44 8.33 1.52 1.48
CA PRO A 44 8.52 1.00 2.84
C PRO A 44 7.23 0.53 3.51
N ALA A 45 6.07 1.14 3.18
CA ALA A 45 4.80 0.78 3.77
C ALA A 45 4.36 -0.61 3.29
N LEU A 46 4.48 -0.89 1.99
CA LEU A 46 4.20 -2.20 1.40
C LEU A 46 5.12 -3.29 1.98
N LYS A 47 6.42 -3.00 2.11
CA LYS A 47 7.38 -3.93 2.71
C LYS A 47 7.09 -4.20 4.19
N ALA A 48 6.77 -3.16 4.97
CA ALA A 48 6.44 -3.32 6.38
C ALA A 48 5.21 -4.19 6.59
N ASP A 49 4.17 -4.00 5.77
CA ASP A 49 2.96 -4.80 5.84
C ASP A 49 3.21 -6.27 5.40
N GLY A 50 4.05 -6.49 4.37
CA GLY A 50 4.50 -7.82 3.98
C GLY A 50 5.23 -8.56 5.10
N LEU A 51 6.05 -7.86 5.91
CA LEU A 51 6.67 -8.43 7.11
C LEU A 51 5.61 -8.81 8.17
N GLY A 52 4.49 -8.07 8.25
CA GLY A 52 3.36 -8.44 9.11
C GLY A 52 2.75 -9.80 8.73
N VAL A 53 2.65 -10.11 7.44
CA VAL A 53 2.24 -11.46 6.98
C VAL A 53 3.25 -12.53 7.42
N ASP A 54 4.57 -12.24 7.37
CA ASP A 54 5.60 -13.18 7.81
C ASP A 54 5.58 -13.36 9.34
N GLU A 55 5.24 -12.33 10.13
CA GLU A 55 5.00 -12.46 11.57
C GLU A 55 3.83 -13.42 11.87
N MET A 56 2.74 -13.32 11.10
CA MET A 56 1.61 -14.25 11.23
C MET A 56 2.01 -15.69 10.88
N LYS A 57 2.83 -15.92 9.84
CA LYS A 57 3.40 -17.25 9.53
C LYS A 57 4.27 -17.78 10.67
N ALA A 58 5.07 -16.95 11.31
CA ALA A 58 5.86 -17.34 12.47
C ALA A 58 4.95 -17.74 13.66
N ALA A 59 3.82 -17.06 13.85
CA ALA A 59 2.83 -17.39 14.86
C ALA A 59 2.17 -18.77 14.65
N GLU A 60 2.06 -19.26 13.40
CA GLU A 60 1.59 -20.62 13.11
C GLU A 60 2.47 -21.68 13.77
N THR A 61 3.80 -21.48 13.79
CA THR A 61 4.74 -22.36 14.46
C THR A 61 4.43 -22.44 15.95
N THR A 62 4.22 -21.27 16.60
CA THR A 62 3.89 -21.20 18.02
C THR A 62 2.54 -21.86 18.33
N ALA A 63 1.54 -21.66 17.47
CA ALA A 63 0.20 -22.23 17.62
C ALA A 63 0.21 -23.77 17.61
N PHE A 64 1.17 -24.38 16.92
CA PHE A 64 1.30 -25.84 16.82
C PHE A 64 2.17 -26.46 17.91
N LEU A 65 2.87 -25.66 18.73
CA LEU A 65 3.72 -26.21 19.79
C LEU A 65 2.89 -26.89 20.87
N ARG A 66 3.45 -27.94 21.43
CA ARG A 66 2.92 -28.59 22.63
C ARG A 66 3.34 -27.81 23.86
N PRO A 67 2.55 -27.83 24.96
CA PRO A 67 3.02 -27.35 26.25
C PRO A 67 4.34 -28.00 26.65
N ASN A 68 5.29 -27.21 27.13
CA ASN A 68 6.56 -27.73 27.59
C ASN A 68 6.38 -28.55 28.85
N PRO A 69 7.08 -29.70 28.99
CA PRO A 69 7.18 -30.38 30.26
C PRO A 69 7.81 -29.46 31.31
N GLN A 70 7.36 -29.61 32.56
CA GLN A 70 7.89 -28.84 33.68
C GLN A 70 8.75 -29.77 34.56
N PHE A 71 9.93 -29.31 34.92
CA PHE A 71 10.78 -29.91 35.93
C PHE A 71 10.80 -29.01 37.15
N THR A 72 10.51 -29.56 38.31
CA THR A 72 10.56 -28.86 39.59
C THR A 72 11.47 -29.59 40.53
N ALA A 73 12.37 -28.89 41.17
CA ALA A 73 13.16 -29.38 42.31
C ALA A 73 12.78 -28.56 43.53
N ALA A 74 12.43 -29.25 44.60
CA ALA A 74 12.01 -28.61 45.84
C ALA A 74 12.73 -29.24 47.03
N THR A 75 12.97 -28.49 48.04
CA THR A 75 13.38 -28.94 49.35
C THR A 75 12.38 -28.49 50.39
N ASP A 76 12.00 -29.35 51.29
CA ASP A 76 11.02 -29.09 52.34
C ASP A 76 11.53 -29.68 53.67
N GLY A 77 10.88 -29.29 54.78
CA GLY A 77 11.24 -29.75 56.12
C GLY A 77 12.50 -29.10 56.71
N THR A 78 12.97 -27.99 56.10
CA THR A 78 14.07 -27.21 56.64
C THR A 78 13.63 -26.44 57.90
N GLN A 79 14.27 -26.64 59.03
CA GLN A 79 13.94 -25.92 60.26
C GLN A 79 14.40 -24.44 60.20
N ILE A 80 13.48 -23.55 60.40
CA ILE A 80 13.75 -22.06 60.35
C ILE A 80 13.92 -21.43 61.75
N ALA A 81 13.60 -22.18 62.81
CA ALA A 81 13.78 -21.76 64.18
C ALA A 81 14.07 -22.97 65.09
N PRO A 82 14.77 -22.83 66.26
CA PRO A 82 14.98 -23.89 67.19
C PRO A 82 13.65 -24.47 67.71
N HIS A 83 13.55 -25.77 67.76
CA HIS A 83 12.45 -26.49 68.46
C HIS A 83 12.96 -27.13 69.71
N SER A 84 12.36 -26.83 70.90
CA SER A 84 12.76 -27.33 72.20
C SER A 84 14.27 -27.10 72.52
N GLY A 85 14.80 -25.93 72.08
CA GLY A 85 16.21 -25.55 72.28
C GLY A 85 17.22 -26.21 71.36
N VAL A 86 16.76 -27.03 70.39
CA VAL A 86 17.59 -27.70 69.39
C VAL A 86 17.49 -27.08 68.04
N TRP A 87 18.61 -26.63 67.48
CA TRP A 87 18.73 -26.10 66.14
C TRP A 87 19.44 -27.11 65.21
N GLN A 88 18.67 -27.74 64.36
CA GLN A 88 19.15 -28.71 63.35
C GLN A 88 18.47 -28.46 62.03
N PRO A 89 18.82 -27.42 61.29
CA PRO A 89 18.04 -26.91 60.17
C PRO A 89 17.85 -27.95 59.05
N LEU A 90 18.76 -28.88 58.88
CA LEU A 90 18.69 -29.86 57.80
C LEU A 90 18.21 -31.26 58.24
N SER A 91 17.98 -31.51 59.54
CA SER A 91 17.66 -32.85 60.07
C SER A 91 16.32 -33.38 59.58
N GLY A 92 15.39 -32.53 59.18
CA GLY A 92 14.07 -32.92 58.66
C GLY A 92 13.93 -32.71 57.16
N SER A 93 15.00 -32.28 56.50
CA SER A 93 14.90 -31.86 55.10
C SER A 93 14.71 -33.05 54.17
N GLN A 94 13.78 -32.92 53.27
CA GLN A 94 13.59 -33.81 52.13
C GLN A 94 13.83 -33.07 50.81
N VAL A 95 14.35 -33.77 49.83
CA VAL A 95 14.52 -33.27 48.46
C VAL A 95 13.57 -34.02 47.56
N GLN A 96 12.78 -33.25 46.80
CA GLN A 96 11.83 -33.79 45.83
C GLN A 96 12.16 -33.24 44.47
N THR A 97 12.17 -34.09 43.48
CA THR A 97 12.19 -33.70 42.06
C THR A 97 10.92 -34.19 41.42
N ASN A 98 10.30 -33.34 40.61
CA ASN A 98 9.06 -33.64 39.91
C ASN A 98 9.18 -33.28 38.43
N PHE A 99 8.72 -34.20 37.58
CA PHE A 99 8.55 -33.96 36.14
C PHE A 99 7.08 -34.08 35.82
N SER A 100 6.50 -33.04 35.12
CA SER A 100 5.09 -33.04 34.75
C SER A 100 4.91 -32.67 33.27
N TYR A 101 3.91 -33.29 32.66
CA TYR A 101 3.55 -33.08 31.27
C TYR A 101 2.04 -32.99 31.11
N LEU A 102 1.57 -31.84 30.49
CA LEU A 102 0.19 -31.66 30.12
C LEU A 102 -0.08 -32.29 28.75
N HIS A 103 -1.04 -33.20 28.68
CA HIS A 103 -1.47 -33.84 27.44
C HIS A 103 -2.76 -33.17 26.93
N GLU A 104 -2.64 -32.37 25.86
CA GLU A 104 -3.80 -31.71 25.21
C GLU A 104 -4.62 -32.73 24.42
N ARG A 105 -5.95 -32.70 24.59
CA ARG A 105 -6.90 -33.55 23.89
C ARG A 105 -7.75 -32.76 22.91
N ASP A 106 -8.66 -33.45 22.21
CA ASP A 106 -9.70 -32.88 21.35
C ASP A 106 -9.17 -31.97 20.24
N ARG A 107 -8.00 -32.30 19.72
CA ARG A 107 -7.36 -31.58 18.60
C ARG A 107 -7.14 -30.07 18.85
N LYS A 108 -7.01 -29.66 20.12
CA LYS A 108 -6.81 -28.24 20.48
C LYS A 108 -5.64 -27.62 19.75
N ARG A 109 -4.53 -28.35 19.66
CA ARG A 109 -3.33 -27.89 18.97
C ARG A 109 -3.55 -27.72 17.47
N GLU A 110 -4.22 -28.68 16.83
CA GLU A 110 -4.54 -28.65 15.42
C GLU A 110 -5.51 -27.50 15.10
N LEU A 111 -6.52 -27.26 15.96
CA LEU A 111 -7.46 -26.16 15.81
C LEU A 111 -6.79 -24.79 16.04
N ARG A 112 -5.83 -24.68 16.96
CA ARG A 112 -5.01 -23.47 17.10
C ARG A 112 -4.20 -23.19 15.84
N LEU A 113 -3.57 -24.22 15.26
CA LEU A 113 -2.82 -24.08 13.99
C LEU A 113 -3.75 -23.70 12.84
N GLU A 114 -4.92 -24.35 12.72
CA GLU A 114 -5.92 -24.04 11.70
C GLU A 114 -6.36 -22.56 11.79
N SER A 115 -6.72 -22.09 12.99
CA SER A 115 -7.06 -20.68 13.23
C SER A 115 -5.90 -19.72 12.92
N ALA A 116 -4.66 -20.09 13.27
CA ALA A 116 -3.48 -19.27 12.98
C ALA A 116 -3.23 -19.16 11.47
N ARG A 117 -3.39 -20.25 10.70
CA ARG A 117 -3.28 -20.28 9.24
C ARG A 117 -4.35 -19.43 8.57
N GLU A 118 -5.59 -19.51 9.04
CA GLU A 118 -6.68 -18.66 8.56
C GLU A 118 -6.37 -17.19 8.87
N GLY A 119 -5.80 -16.88 10.04
CA GLY A 119 -5.30 -15.54 10.38
C GLY A 119 -4.20 -15.06 9.42
N THR A 120 -3.29 -15.94 9.01
CA THR A 120 -2.26 -15.63 7.98
C THR A 120 -2.90 -15.33 6.63
N GLN A 121 -3.95 -16.08 6.24
CA GLN A 121 -4.68 -15.83 4.98
C GLN A 121 -5.37 -14.47 5.01
N ILE A 122 -6.05 -14.13 6.09
CA ILE A 122 -6.67 -12.80 6.29
C ILE A 122 -5.63 -11.69 6.15
N SER A 123 -4.48 -11.84 6.83
CA SER A 123 -3.38 -10.87 6.73
C SER A 123 -2.84 -10.74 5.31
N ALA A 124 -2.71 -11.84 4.57
CA ALA A 124 -2.30 -11.82 3.17
C ALA A 124 -3.33 -11.14 2.25
N SER A 125 -4.62 -11.36 2.49
CA SER A 125 -5.68 -10.67 1.76
C SER A 125 -5.73 -9.18 2.08
N GLN A 126 -5.48 -8.78 3.34
CA GLN A 126 -5.36 -7.38 3.75
C GLN A 126 -4.12 -6.70 3.14
N HIS A 127 -3.00 -7.43 3.04
CA HIS A 127 -1.80 -6.96 2.36
C HIS A 127 -2.07 -6.67 0.87
N ALA A 128 -2.75 -7.58 0.18
CA ALA A 128 -3.15 -7.36 -1.20
C ALA A 128 -4.12 -6.17 -1.37
N ASP A 129 -4.99 -5.92 -0.38
CA ASP A 129 -5.85 -4.75 -0.37
C ASP A 129 -5.07 -3.45 -0.16
N LEU A 130 -4.10 -3.43 0.76
CA LEU A 130 -3.20 -2.29 0.95
C LEU A 130 -2.39 -1.99 -0.33
N GLU A 131 -1.83 -3.01 -0.97
CA GLU A 131 -1.11 -2.88 -2.24
C GLU A 131 -1.98 -2.23 -3.31
N ARG A 132 -3.21 -2.71 -3.47
CA ARG A 132 -4.21 -2.17 -4.41
C ARG A 132 -4.48 -0.68 -4.16
N ASN A 133 -4.68 -0.28 -2.90
CA ASN A 133 -4.93 1.11 -2.53
C ASN A 133 -3.70 2.00 -2.81
N LEU A 134 -2.52 1.54 -2.44
CA LEU A 134 -1.27 2.27 -2.69
C LEU A 134 -0.93 2.39 -4.18
N LEU A 135 -1.26 1.37 -4.99
CA LEU A 135 -1.11 1.43 -6.44
C LEU A 135 -2.07 2.44 -7.08
N PHE A 136 -3.28 2.59 -6.54
CA PHE A 136 -4.18 3.64 -6.97
C PHE A 136 -3.61 5.04 -6.67
N ASP A 137 -3.10 5.27 -5.47
CA ASP A 137 -2.48 6.55 -5.09
C ASP A 137 -1.29 6.87 -5.99
N LEU A 138 -0.46 5.87 -6.28
CA LEU A 138 0.65 5.98 -7.21
C LEU A 138 0.19 6.35 -8.63
N ARG A 139 -0.88 5.69 -9.13
CA ARG A 139 -1.45 5.97 -10.46
C ARG A 139 -2.03 7.37 -10.54
N ALA A 140 -2.77 7.79 -9.53
CA ALA A 140 -3.32 9.14 -9.45
C ALA A 140 -2.20 10.20 -9.50
N GLN A 141 -1.13 9.99 -8.74
CA GLN A 141 0.02 10.89 -8.73
C GLN A 141 0.80 10.89 -10.05
N PHE A 142 0.91 9.74 -10.71
CA PHE A 142 1.50 9.62 -12.05
C PHE A 142 0.68 10.40 -13.08
N VAL A 143 -0.64 10.24 -13.09
CA VAL A 143 -1.58 10.98 -13.96
C VAL A 143 -1.49 12.49 -13.71
N GLN A 144 -1.45 12.90 -12.44
CA GLN A 144 -1.30 14.31 -12.07
C GLN A 144 0.02 14.91 -12.60
N THR A 145 1.10 14.12 -12.59
CA THR A 145 2.40 14.55 -13.14
C THR A 145 2.33 14.70 -14.66
N LEU A 146 1.68 13.79 -15.38
CA LEU A 146 1.45 13.89 -16.82
C LEU A 146 0.58 15.10 -17.17
N GLN A 147 -0.49 15.34 -16.39
CA GLN A 147 -1.36 16.51 -16.55
C GLN A 147 -0.58 17.82 -16.35
N ALA A 148 0.20 17.94 -15.29
CA ALA A 148 1.02 19.11 -15.01
C ALA A 148 2.03 19.38 -16.14
N LYS A 149 2.62 18.33 -16.72
CA LYS A 149 3.50 18.42 -17.88
C LYS A 149 2.76 18.94 -19.11
N ALA A 150 1.56 18.41 -19.40
CA ALA A 150 0.73 18.87 -20.53
C ALA A 150 0.29 20.34 -20.38
N VAL A 151 -0.07 20.75 -19.15
CA VAL A 151 -0.43 22.15 -18.86
C VAL A 151 0.77 23.09 -19.03
N LEU A 152 1.96 22.68 -18.62
CA LEU A 152 3.19 23.47 -18.83
C LEU A 152 3.50 23.64 -20.32
N GLU A 153 3.37 22.59 -21.11
CA GLU A 153 3.60 22.68 -22.56
C GLU A 153 2.54 23.58 -23.24
N LEU A 154 1.28 23.53 -22.81
CA LEU A 154 0.24 24.47 -23.26
C LEU A 154 0.61 25.92 -22.92
N ALA A 155 1.00 26.21 -21.67
CA ALA A 155 1.38 27.55 -21.24
C ALA A 155 2.57 28.12 -22.01
N LYS A 156 3.59 27.28 -22.30
CA LYS A 156 4.72 27.69 -23.15
C LYS A 156 4.30 27.99 -24.57
N ALA A 157 3.45 27.16 -25.17
CA ALA A 157 2.93 27.36 -26.50
C ALA A 157 2.10 28.68 -26.60
N ASP A 158 1.29 28.95 -25.58
CA ASP A 158 0.48 30.17 -25.49
C ASP A 158 1.36 31.42 -25.37
N LEU A 159 2.42 31.40 -24.54
CA LEU A 159 3.38 32.52 -24.46
C LEU A 159 4.09 32.73 -25.78
N ALA A 160 4.59 31.67 -26.42
CA ALA A 160 5.27 31.79 -27.72
C ALA A 160 4.34 32.37 -28.82
N TYR A 161 3.08 31.94 -28.84
CA TYR A 161 2.08 32.50 -29.72
C TYR A 161 1.83 33.99 -29.42
N TYR A 162 1.71 34.35 -28.15
CA TYR A 162 1.46 35.72 -27.72
C TYR A 162 2.66 36.64 -28.00
N ASP A 163 3.88 36.19 -27.86
CA ASP A 163 5.11 36.95 -28.23
C ASP A 163 5.13 37.29 -29.70
N ASN A 164 4.66 36.40 -30.58
CA ASN A 164 4.48 36.72 -32.01
C ASN A 164 3.43 37.84 -32.24
N ILE A 165 2.33 37.83 -31.49
CA ILE A 165 1.31 38.90 -31.57
C ILE A 165 1.86 40.25 -31.10
N ILE A 166 2.67 40.25 -30.03
CA ILE A 166 3.34 41.47 -29.56
C ILE A 166 4.22 42.06 -30.68
N GLN A 167 5.00 41.21 -31.34
CA GLN A 167 5.85 41.67 -32.43
C GLN A 167 5.04 42.30 -33.58
N ILE A 168 3.98 41.65 -34.02
CA ILE A 168 3.07 42.19 -35.05
C ILE A 168 2.44 43.51 -34.58
N SER A 169 2.01 43.61 -33.35
CA SER A 169 1.41 44.81 -32.77
C SER A 169 2.41 45.98 -32.68
N ARG A 170 3.67 45.72 -32.38
CA ARG A 170 4.74 46.72 -32.41
C ARG A 170 4.97 47.27 -33.81
N ASP A 171 4.93 46.43 -34.83
CA ASP A 171 5.12 46.86 -36.21
C ASP A 171 3.92 47.66 -36.71
N ARG A 172 2.69 47.30 -36.35
CA ARG A 172 1.47 48.09 -36.63
C ARG A 172 1.48 49.43 -35.90
N PHE A 173 1.97 49.50 -34.66
CA PHE A 173 2.13 50.75 -33.94
C PHE A 173 3.12 51.68 -34.66
N LYS A 174 4.27 51.17 -35.13
CA LYS A 174 5.24 51.94 -35.94
C LYS A 174 4.62 52.48 -37.26
N ALA A 175 3.71 51.68 -37.85
CA ALA A 175 2.96 52.09 -39.04
C ALA A 175 1.82 53.09 -38.76
N GLY A 176 1.46 53.33 -37.48
CA GLY A 176 0.37 54.20 -37.06
C GLY A 176 -1.01 53.53 -37.05
N ASP A 177 -1.10 52.22 -37.21
CA ASP A 177 -2.35 51.47 -37.36
C ASP A 177 -3.05 51.20 -36.02
N ILE A 178 -2.35 51.27 -34.89
CA ILE A 178 -2.91 51.04 -33.54
C ILE A 178 -2.45 52.16 -32.58
N ALA A 179 -3.28 52.40 -31.55
CA ALA A 179 -2.99 53.39 -30.51
C ALA A 179 -1.90 52.86 -29.54
N ARG A 180 -1.16 53.78 -28.93
CA ARG A 180 -0.16 53.44 -27.91
C ARG A 180 -0.73 52.63 -26.74
N ILE A 181 -1.94 53.01 -26.30
CA ILE A 181 -2.62 52.34 -25.19
C ILE A 181 -2.94 50.87 -25.52
N ASP A 182 -3.21 50.53 -26.77
CA ASP A 182 -3.50 49.16 -27.20
C ASP A 182 -2.23 48.32 -27.18
N LEU A 183 -1.10 48.88 -27.65
CA LEU A 183 0.20 48.18 -27.53
C LEU A 183 0.59 47.99 -26.09
N ASP A 184 0.46 49.00 -25.22
CA ASP A 184 0.77 48.89 -23.78
C ASP A 184 -0.07 47.81 -23.08
N ARG A 185 -1.36 47.69 -23.44
CA ARG A 185 -2.22 46.60 -22.92
C ARG A 185 -1.75 45.23 -23.34
N ILE A 186 -1.38 45.05 -24.60
CA ILE A 186 -0.87 43.77 -25.09
C ILE A 186 0.45 43.42 -24.39
N GLU A 187 1.36 44.36 -24.26
CA GLU A 187 2.65 44.14 -23.58
C GLU A 187 2.45 43.82 -22.09
N LEU A 188 1.53 44.48 -21.40
CA LEU A 188 1.21 44.25 -20.01
C LEU A 188 0.64 42.83 -19.76
N LEU A 189 -0.23 42.34 -20.66
CA LEU A 189 -0.79 40.97 -20.54
C LEU A 189 0.25 39.86 -20.65
N ARG A 190 1.40 40.11 -21.29
CA ARG A 190 2.51 39.15 -21.35
C ARG A 190 2.94 38.68 -19.96
N VAL A 191 2.92 39.57 -18.96
CA VAL A 191 3.28 39.24 -17.56
C VAL A 191 2.37 38.12 -16.99
N GLN A 192 1.07 38.12 -17.40
CA GLN A 192 0.15 37.06 -16.99
C GLN A 192 0.56 35.68 -17.55
N TYR A 193 0.94 35.61 -18.83
CA TYR A 193 1.44 34.36 -19.45
C TYR A 193 2.73 33.87 -18.81
N GLU A 194 3.65 34.77 -18.44
CA GLU A 194 4.85 34.43 -17.70
C GLU A 194 4.53 33.85 -16.32
N ALA A 195 3.60 34.47 -15.60
CA ALA A 195 3.14 34.00 -14.28
C ALA A 195 2.49 32.61 -14.36
N GLU A 196 1.75 32.34 -15.44
CA GLU A 196 1.15 31.03 -15.69
C GLU A 196 2.21 29.93 -15.92
N ILE A 197 3.25 30.22 -16.68
CA ILE A 197 4.39 29.30 -16.84
C ILE A 197 5.05 29.00 -15.49
N GLN A 198 5.30 30.04 -14.66
CA GLN A 198 5.89 29.81 -13.33
C GLN A 198 4.98 28.95 -12.45
N THR A 199 3.67 29.19 -12.48
CA THR A 199 2.69 28.37 -11.76
C THR A 199 2.71 26.91 -12.26
N ALA A 200 2.72 26.70 -13.57
CA ALA A 200 2.77 25.36 -14.16
C ALA A 200 4.10 24.63 -13.83
N LEU A 201 5.24 25.35 -13.81
CA LEU A 201 6.53 24.80 -13.38
C LEU A 201 6.52 24.34 -11.92
N VAL A 202 5.94 25.16 -11.02
CA VAL A 202 5.81 24.79 -9.61
C VAL A 202 4.92 23.56 -9.45
N ASN A 203 3.78 23.51 -10.16
CA ASN A 203 2.86 22.38 -10.10
C ASN A 203 3.51 21.09 -10.62
N LEU A 204 4.26 21.14 -11.72
CA LEU A 204 5.01 20.00 -12.23
C LEU A 204 6.09 19.55 -11.25
N ARG A 205 6.82 20.49 -10.66
CA ARG A 205 7.86 20.18 -9.69
C ARG A 205 7.26 19.52 -8.43
N THR A 206 6.16 20.05 -7.93
CA THR A 206 5.48 19.51 -6.75
C THR A 206 4.95 18.12 -7.01
N SER A 207 4.31 17.87 -8.17
CA SER A 207 3.80 16.55 -8.52
C SER A 207 4.93 15.51 -8.67
N LYS A 208 6.07 15.89 -9.26
CA LYS A 208 7.27 15.02 -9.31
C LYS A 208 7.82 14.70 -7.92
N ILE A 209 7.86 15.67 -6.99
CA ILE A 209 8.30 15.44 -5.61
C ILE A 209 7.39 14.44 -4.90
N GLN A 210 6.07 14.57 -5.05
CA GLN A 210 5.10 13.65 -4.46
C GLN A 210 5.25 12.23 -5.03
N LEU A 211 5.50 12.11 -6.33
CA LEU A 211 5.74 10.82 -6.96
C LEU A 211 7.05 10.18 -6.46
N LEU A 212 8.14 10.95 -6.35
CA LEU A 212 9.40 10.50 -5.77
C LEU A 212 9.25 10.04 -4.31
N GLN A 213 8.40 10.71 -3.53
CA GLN A 213 8.08 10.30 -2.17
C GLN A 213 7.44 8.90 -2.13
N LEU A 214 6.45 8.66 -2.99
CA LEU A 214 5.78 7.34 -3.07
C LEU A 214 6.77 6.24 -3.50
N LEU A 215 7.70 6.56 -4.40
CA LEU A 215 8.74 5.65 -4.86
C LEU A 215 9.88 5.45 -3.84
N ASN A 216 9.87 6.19 -2.72
CA ASN A 216 11.00 6.25 -1.78
C ASN A 216 12.34 6.55 -2.51
N ASP A 217 12.28 7.35 -3.56
CA ASP A 217 13.42 7.73 -4.40
C ASP A 217 13.88 9.15 -4.05
N ARG A 218 15.19 9.34 -3.89
CA ARG A 218 15.82 10.63 -3.56
C ARG A 218 16.55 11.26 -4.75
N THR A 219 16.26 10.80 -5.94
CA THR A 219 16.77 11.42 -7.17
C THR A 219 16.38 12.90 -7.20
N PRO A 220 17.30 13.83 -7.56
CA PRO A 220 16.95 15.23 -7.73
C PRO A 220 15.79 15.39 -8.71
N VAL A 221 14.81 16.23 -8.36
CA VAL A 221 13.55 16.37 -9.12
C VAL A 221 13.77 16.81 -10.57
N GLU A 222 14.85 17.53 -10.83
CA GLU A 222 15.26 17.97 -12.16
C GLU A 222 15.74 16.81 -13.06
N GLN A 223 16.20 15.72 -12.44
CA GLN A 223 16.66 14.50 -13.10
C GLN A 223 15.57 13.43 -13.21
N PHE A 224 14.42 13.66 -12.63
CA PHE A 224 13.28 12.74 -12.65
C PHE A 224 12.24 13.21 -13.67
N ASP A 225 11.79 12.30 -14.53
CA ASP A 225 10.69 12.55 -15.45
C ASP A 225 9.85 11.29 -15.68
N VAL A 226 8.61 11.51 -16.10
CA VAL A 226 7.67 10.44 -16.46
C VAL A 226 7.15 10.65 -17.87
N THR A 227 6.77 9.55 -18.52
CA THR A 227 6.19 9.56 -19.86
C THR A 227 5.08 8.49 -19.95
N GLY A 228 4.07 8.80 -20.73
CA GLY A 228 2.95 7.90 -20.98
C GLY A 228 1.89 8.54 -21.83
N PRO A 229 0.90 7.75 -22.28
CA PRO A 229 -0.25 8.29 -22.98
C PRO A 229 -1.07 9.18 -22.03
N PHE A 230 -1.42 10.39 -22.52
CA PHE A 230 -2.32 11.32 -21.83
C PHE A 230 -3.50 11.60 -22.77
N ASP A 231 -4.35 10.61 -22.91
CA ASP A 231 -5.57 10.61 -23.72
C ASP A 231 -6.59 9.66 -23.08
N PHE A 232 -7.81 9.58 -23.59
CA PHE A 232 -8.86 8.70 -23.10
C PHE A 232 -9.24 7.65 -24.13
N ALA A 233 -9.63 6.46 -23.63
CA ALA A 233 -10.23 5.39 -24.41
C ALA A 233 -11.77 5.46 -24.31
N ASP A 234 -12.47 5.28 -25.44
CA ASP A 234 -13.93 5.34 -25.51
C ASP A 234 -14.52 3.91 -25.59
N ASP A 235 -14.00 2.99 -24.78
CA ASP A 235 -14.46 1.60 -24.72
C ASP A 235 -14.76 1.23 -23.25
N LEU A 236 -15.96 1.57 -22.81
CA LEU A 236 -16.45 1.23 -21.47
C LEU A 236 -17.39 0.04 -21.55
N LYS A 237 -17.04 -1.08 -20.90
CA LYS A 237 -17.87 -2.29 -20.80
C LYS A 237 -19.11 -2.04 -19.95
N PRO A 238 -20.14 -2.92 -20.01
CA PRO A 238 -21.32 -2.84 -19.15
C PRO A 238 -20.98 -2.91 -17.65
N LEU A 239 -21.74 -2.18 -16.83
CA LEU A 239 -21.53 -2.10 -15.38
C LEU A 239 -21.55 -3.48 -14.69
N ASP A 240 -22.42 -4.37 -15.12
CA ASP A 240 -22.59 -5.69 -14.50
C ASP A 240 -21.33 -6.59 -14.65
N ASP A 241 -20.56 -6.42 -15.72
CA ASP A 241 -19.30 -7.12 -15.90
C ASP A 241 -18.28 -6.70 -14.82
N PHE A 242 -18.22 -5.40 -14.52
CA PHE A 242 -17.34 -4.87 -13.48
C PHE A 242 -17.76 -5.31 -12.08
N ARG A 243 -19.06 -5.35 -11.79
CA ARG A 243 -19.60 -5.85 -10.52
C ARG A 243 -19.22 -7.31 -10.28
N GLN A 244 -19.36 -8.16 -11.32
CA GLN A 244 -18.98 -9.56 -11.20
C GLN A 244 -17.49 -9.73 -10.93
N ILE A 245 -16.63 -9.05 -11.69
CA ILE A 245 -15.19 -9.10 -11.51
C ILE A 245 -14.82 -8.64 -10.09
N ALA A 246 -15.44 -7.57 -9.58
CA ALA A 246 -15.17 -7.06 -8.25
C ALA A 246 -15.51 -8.05 -7.13
N LEU A 247 -16.62 -8.79 -7.27
CA LEU A 247 -16.98 -9.84 -6.30
C LEU A 247 -15.99 -11.00 -6.26
N ASP A 248 -15.33 -11.29 -7.38
CA ASP A 248 -14.40 -12.40 -7.50
C ASP A 248 -12.96 -12.01 -7.12
N GLU A 249 -12.56 -10.77 -7.39
CA GLU A 249 -11.15 -10.34 -7.33
C GLU A 249 -10.79 -9.48 -6.11
N ARG A 250 -11.76 -8.83 -5.46
CA ARG A 250 -11.46 -7.88 -4.38
C ARG A 250 -10.87 -8.54 -3.13
N PRO A 251 -9.66 -8.13 -2.71
CA PRO A 251 -8.99 -8.72 -1.55
C PRO A 251 -9.67 -8.40 -0.21
N ASP A 252 -10.27 -7.21 -0.05
CA ASP A 252 -11.00 -6.82 1.16
C ASP A 252 -12.25 -7.68 1.39
N LEU A 253 -13.01 -8.01 0.34
CA LEU A 253 -14.11 -8.96 0.43
C LEU A 253 -13.62 -10.37 0.74
N ARG A 254 -12.50 -10.79 0.16
CA ARG A 254 -11.87 -12.08 0.45
C ARG A 254 -11.47 -12.17 1.92
N ALA A 255 -10.82 -11.14 2.47
CA ALA A 255 -10.45 -11.07 3.88
C ALA A 255 -11.68 -11.19 4.80
N ALA A 256 -12.82 -10.57 4.44
CA ALA A 256 -14.06 -10.67 5.21
C ALA A 256 -14.64 -12.10 5.19
N LEU A 257 -14.58 -12.80 4.04
CA LEU A 257 -15.00 -14.20 3.93
C LEU A 257 -14.10 -15.14 4.75
N GLU A 258 -12.79 -14.95 4.68
CA GLU A 258 -11.79 -15.70 5.46
C GLU A 258 -11.98 -15.47 6.97
N ALA A 259 -12.36 -14.26 7.40
CA ALA A 259 -12.66 -13.96 8.80
C ALA A 259 -13.89 -14.75 9.33
N VAL A 260 -14.90 -15.01 8.50
CA VAL A 260 -16.01 -15.91 8.87
C VAL A 260 -15.50 -17.33 9.10
N GLN A 261 -14.60 -17.82 8.24
CA GLN A 261 -14.02 -19.16 8.39
C GLN A 261 -13.20 -19.25 9.68
N GLN A 262 -12.34 -18.28 9.96
CA GLN A 262 -11.57 -18.24 11.20
C GLN A 262 -12.47 -18.19 12.45
N ALA A 263 -13.56 -17.40 12.41
CA ALA A 263 -14.52 -17.36 13.51
C ALA A 263 -15.17 -18.74 13.76
N GLN A 264 -15.47 -19.50 12.71
CA GLN A 264 -15.98 -20.88 12.83
C GLN A 264 -14.94 -21.81 13.45
N THR A 265 -13.68 -21.73 13.03
CA THR A 265 -12.57 -22.51 13.61
C THR A 265 -12.34 -22.14 15.09
N ASN A 266 -12.38 -20.86 15.42
CA ASN A 266 -12.29 -20.37 16.80
C ASN A 266 -13.43 -20.88 17.66
N HIS A 267 -14.64 -20.99 17.12
CA HIS A 267 -15.76 -21.62 17.84
C HIS A 267 -15.51 -23.11 18.10
N LYS A 268 -15.01 -23.88 17.12
CA LYS A 268 -14.61 -25.28 17.33
C LYS A 268 -13.52 -25.40 18.40
N LEU A 269 -12.53 -24.48 18.38
CA LEU A 269 -11.49 -24.43 19.41
C LEU A 269 -12.06 -24.14 20.80
N ALA A 270 -13.02 -23.20 20.92
CA ALA A 270 -13.70 -22.90 22.18
C ALA A 270 -14.50 -24.11 22.70
N GLN A 271 -15.09 -24.90 21.80
CA GLN A 271 -15.74 -26.16 22.15
C GLN A 271 -14.72 -27.20 22.65
N ALA A 272 -13.62 -27.37 21.93
CA ALA A 272 -12.54 -28.28 22.31
C ALA A 272 -11.90 -27.90 23.64
N ASN A 273 -11.70 -26.60 23.89
CA ASN A 273 -11.22 -26.08 25.18
C ASN A 273 -12.18 -26.38 26.36
N GLY A 274 -13.42 -26.74 26.09
CA GLY A 274 -14.37 -27.25 27.07
C GLY A 274 -14.03 -28.65 27.58
N SER A 275 -13.18 -29.42 26.92
CA SER A 275 -12.68 -30.71 27.40
C SER A 275 -11.53 -30.56 28.40
N THR A 276 -11.35 -31.55 29.23
CA THR A 276 -10.26 -31.60 30.25
C THR A 276 -9.00 -32.21 29.67
N ASP A 277 -7.85 -31.64 29.99
CA ASP A 277 -6.53 -32.16 29.63
C ASP A 277 -5.88 -32.78 30.86
N PRO A 278 -5.48 -34.05 30.81
CA PRO A 278 -4.77 -34.69 31.92
C PRO A 278 -3.33 -34.21 32.01
N THR A 279 -2.86 -33.95 33.21
CA THR A 279 -1.44 -33.75 33.52
C THR A 279 -0.89 -35.03 34.13
N PHE A 280 0.12 -35.60 33.50
CA PHE A 280 0.88 -36.74 34.02
C PHE A 280 2.10 -36.21 34.76
N SER A 281 2.30 -36.71 35.99
CA SER A 281 3.47 -36.32 36.79
C SER A 281 4.16 -37.54 37.38
N GLY A 282 5.48 -37.46 37.46
CA GLY A 282 6.32 -38.42 38.19
C GLY A 282 7.29 -37.67 39.07
N TRP A 283 7.46 -38.14 40.28
CA TRP A 283 8.39 -37.51 41.23
C TRP A 283 9.25 -38.55 41.94
N TYR A 284 10.44 -38.12 42.32
CA TYR A 284 11.34 -38.82 43.19
C TYR A 284 11.56 -37.97 44.45
N THR A 285 11.45 -38.62 45.62
CA THR A 285 11.69 -37.97 46.90
C THR A 285 12.80 -38.74 47.64
N TRP A 286 13.78 -37.99 48.17
CA TRP A 286 14.77 -38.45 49.08
C TRP A 286 14.55 -37.78 50.45
N ASN A 287 14.26 -38.59 51.49
CA ASN A 287 14.03 -38.14 52.84
C ASN A 287 14.86 -38.96 53.84
N PRO A 288 16.05 -38.48 54.17
CA PRO A 288 16.96 -39.19 55.08
C PRO A 288 16.45 -39.28 56.53
N SER A 289 15.42 -38.51 56.87
CA SER A 289 14.87 -38.50 58.26
C SER A 289 13.78 -39.57 58.50
N PHE A 290 13.39 -40.32 57.46
CA PHE A 290 12.40 -41.37 57.64
C PHE A 290 12.99 -42.53 58.50
N ASN A 291 12.27 -42.94 59.55
CA ASN A 291 12.65 -44.02 60.44
C ASN A 291 12.67 -45.40 59.74
N ASN A 292 11.96 -45.59 58.68
CA ASN A 292 12.00 -46.75 57.82
C ASN A 292 13.02 -46.58 56.70
N PRO A 293 14.16 -47.26 56.66
CA PRO A 293 15.14 -47.08 55.57
C PRO A 293 14.62 -47.41 54.19
N ASN A 294 13.57 -48.27 54.09
CA ASN A 294 12.94 -48.59 52.80
C ASN A 294 12.12 -47.45 52.20
N ASP A 295 11.72 -46.44 52.99
CA ASP A 295 10.92 -45.32 52.58
C ASP A 295 11.74 -44.00 52.43
N GLN A 296 13.06 -44.09 52.62
CA GLN A 296 13.95 -42.92 52.44
C GLN A 296 14.03 -42.48 50.99
N GLN A 297 13.81 -43.41 50.06
CA GLN A 297 13.80 -43.10 48.61
C GLN A 297 12.48 -43.61 48.03
N THR A 298 11.65 -42.66 47.50
CA THR A 298 10.35 -43.01 46.96
C THR A 298 10.17 -42.48 45.56
N LEU A 299 9.47 -43.25 44.73
CA LEU A 299 9.04 -42.85 43.40
C LEU A 299 7.51 -42.83 43.41
N GLY A 300 6.93 -41.72 42.95
CA GLY A 300 5.48 -41.57 42.81
C GLY A 300 5.08 -41.18 41.41
N LEU A 301 3.89 -41.60 41.04
CA LEU A 301 3.25 -41.24 39.78
C LEU A 301 1.86 -40.69 40.08
N SER A 302 1.42 -39.66 39.32
CA SER A 302 0.05 -39.16 39.40
C SER A 302 -0.49 -38.73 38.04
N VAL A 303 -1.82 -38.77 37.97
CA VAL A 303 -2.58 -38.17 36.88
C VAL A 303 -3.52 -37.17 37.50
N SER A 304 -3.38 -35.90 37.13
CA SER A 304 -4.28 -34.82 37.57
C SER A 304 -5.23 -34.46 36.43
N ILE A 305 -6.53 -34.48 36.71
CA ILE A 305 -7.58 -34.14 35.74
C ILE A 305 -8.42 -33.03 36.35
N PRO A 306 -8.44 -31.80 35.75
CA PRO A 306 -9.27 -30.72 36.27
C PRO A 306 -10.76 -31.05 36.08
N LEU A 307 -11.53 -30.98 37.18
CA LEU A 307 -12.96 -31.22 37.13
C LEU A 307 -13.68 -29.93 36.80
N ARG A 308 -14.27 -29.87 35.59
CA ARG A 308 -15.00 -28.69 35.10
C ARG A 308 -16.43 -28.69 35.64
N ILE A 309 -16.60 -28.31 36.90
CA ILE A 309 -17.91 -28.27 37.55
C ILE A 309 -18.58 -26.94 37.27
N PHE A 310 -17.88 -25.85 37.43
CA PHE A 310 -18.41 -24.48 37.30
C PHE A 310 -18.09 -23.85 35.95
N ASP A 311 -16.80 -23.80 35.58
CA ASP A 311 -16.36 -23.28 34.30
C ASP A 311 -16.25 -24.42 33.28
N ARG A 312 -17.18 -24.43 32.32
CA ARG A 312 -17.24 -25.33 31.16
C ARG A 312 -16.98 -24.59 29.85
N THR A 313 -16.35 -23.40 29.94
CA THR A 313 -16.13 -22.48 28.81
C THR A 313 -17.44 -22.01 28.14
N GLN A 314 -18.55 -22.00 28.90
CA GLN A 314 -19.87 -21.66 28.36
C GLN A 314 -19.92 -20.22 27.80
N GLY A 315 -19.31 -19.24 28.49
CA GLY A 315 -19.23 -17.86 28.03
C GLY A 315 -18.43 -17.73 26.75
N GLU A 316 -17.28 -18.42 26.64
CA GLU A 316 -16.42 -18.40 25.46
C GLU A 316 -17.08 -19.08 24.24
N LYS A 317 -17.81 -20.20 24.46
CA LYS A 317 -18.61 -20.82 23.41
C LYS A 317 -19.69 -19.89 22.88
N GLN A 318 -20.40 -19.19 23.78
CA GLN A 318 -21.41 -18.21 23.38
C GLN A 318 -20.80 -17.01 22.67
N ARG A 319 -19.67 -16.46 23.16
CA ARG A 319 -18.95 -15.35 22.54
C ARG A 319 -18.54 -15.69 21.11
N THR A 320 -17.90 -16.86 20.92
CA THR A 320 -17.44 -17.30 19.60
C THR A 320 -18.58 -17.61 18.64
N GLN A 321 -19.74 -18.11 19.16
CA GLN A 321 -20.93 -18.28 18.33
C GLN A 321 -21.51 -16.94 17.85
N ILE A 322 -21.53 -15.93 18.71
CA ILE A 322 -21.95 -14.57 18.34
C ILE A 322 -20.96 -13.96 17.33
N ASP A 323 -19.66 -14.23 17.50
CA ASP A 323 -18.62 -13.71 16.61
C ASP A 323 -18.76 -14.22 15.17
N ILE A 324 -19.22 -15.47 14.96
CA ILE A 324 -19.58 -15.97 13.62
C ILE A 324 -20.65 -15.08 12.99
N GLY A 325 -21.75 -14.82 13.71
CA GLY A 325 -22.83 -13.97 13.22
C GLY A 325 -22.38 -12.55 12.93
N ARG A 326 -21.50 -11.99 13.79
CA ARG A 326 -20.90 -10.67 13.57
C ARG A 326 -20.07 -10.62 12.27
N ASN A 327 -19.20 -11.60 12.03
CA ASN A 327 -18.37 -11.62 10.81
C ASN A 327 -19.21 -11.86 9.55
N GLN A 328 -20.31 -12.62 9.63
CA GLN A 328 -21.27 -12.73 8.54
C GLN A 328 -21.90 -11.38 8.17
N GLN A 329 -22.32 -10.59 9.17
CA GLN A 329 -22.86 -9.24 8.91
C GLN A 329 -21.79 -8.28 8.34
N LEU A 330 -20.53 -8.38 8.78
CA LEU A 330 -19.42 -7.62 8.22
C LEU A 330 -19.15 -8.01 6.76
N THR A 331 -19.29 -9.28 6.39
CA THR A 331 -19.17 -9.73 5.00
C THR A 331 -20.29 -9.16 4.12
N GLU A 332 -21.54 -9.11 4.61
CA GLU A 332 -22.62 -8.47 3.85
C GLU A 332 -22.41 -6.96 3.70
N ALA A 333 -21.89 -6.30 4.73
CA ALA A 333 -21.49 -4.89 4.63
C ALA A 333 -20.36 -4.67 3.61
N ALA A 334 -19.34 -5.54 3.58
CA ALA A 334 -18.28 -5.50 2.60
C ALA A 334 -18.81 -5.70 1.16
N ARG A 335 -19.74 -6.61 0.94
CA ARG A 335 -20.41 -6.78 -0.37
C ARG A 335 -21.17 -5.54 -0.81
N ALA A 336 -21.93 -4.93 0.09
CA ALA A 336 -22.62 -3.69 -0.21
C ALA A 336 -21.64 -2.56 -0.57
N GLN A 337 -20.49 -2.48 0.11
CA GLN A 337 -19.44 -1.54 -0.20
C GLN A 337 -18.83 -1.80 -1.58
N VAL A 338 -18.59 -3.06 -1.96
CA VAL A 338 -18.11 -3.42 -3.31
C VAL A 338 -19.03 -2.87 -4.39
N PHE A 339 -20.34 -3.08 -4.28
CA PHE A 339 -21.30 -2.53 -5.25
C PHE A 339 -21.28 -1.01 -5.29
N SER A 340 -21.28 -0.36 -4.12
CA SER A 340 -21.25 1.11 -4.03
C SER A 340 -20.00 1.71 -4.68
N ASP A 341 -18.83 1.10 -4.43
CA ASP A 341 -17.56 1.57 -4.98
C ASP A 341 -17.52 1.43 -6.51
N VAL A 342 -17.94 0.27 -7.02
CA VAL A 342 -17.98 0.01 -8.46
C VAL A 342 -18.97 0.93 -9.18
N ASP A 343 -20.18 1.06 -8.63
CA ASP A 343 -21.23 1.89 -9.25
C ASP A 343 -20.83 3.36 -9.27
N SER A 344 -20.23 3.85 -8.17
CA SER A 344 -19.78 5.24 -8.07
C SER A 344 -18.61 5.52 -9.01
N ALA A 345 -17.63 4.62 -9.07
CA ALA A 345 -16.47 4.77 -9.96
C ALA A 345 -16.87 4.67 -11.44
N TYR A 346 -17.78 3.76 -11.78
CA TYR A 346 -18.34 3.62 -13.11
C TYR A 346 -19.06 4.89 -13.59
N ALA A 347 -19.94 5.43 -12.72
CA ALA A 347 -20.67 6.68 -13.03
C ALA A 347 -19.73 7.86 -13.26
N GLN A 348 -18.59 7.93 -12.53
CA GLN A 348 -17.58 8.97 -12.75
C GLN A 348 -16.87 8.81 -14.10
N VAL A 349 -16.50 7.58 -14.49
CA VAL A 349 -15.91 7.30 -15.80
C VAL A 349 -16.89 7.68 -16.92
N GLU A 350 -18.14 7.22 -16.83
CA GLU A 350 -19.20 7.52 -17.82
C GLU A 350 -19.44 9.03 -17.97
N SER A 351 -19.52 9.75 -16.84
CA SER A 351 -19.69 11.22 -16.83
C SER A 351 -18.51 11.93 -17.50
N ASN A 352 -17.26 11.52 -17.21
CA ASN A 352 -16.08 12.11 -17.84
C ASN A 352 -16.07 11.84 -19.36
N LEU A 353 -16.43 10.62 -19.79
CA LEU A 353 -16.55 10.27 -21.21
C LEU A 353 -17.60 11.09 -21.93
N ALA A 354 -18.78 11.30 -21.32
CA ALA A 354 -19.84 12.12 -21.86
C ALA A 354 -19.38 13.57 -22.11
N LEU A 355 -18.52 14.10 -21.25
CA LEU A 355 -17.92 15.43 -21.43
C LEU A 355 -16.77 15.43 -22.46
N LEU A 356 -15.89 14.42 -22.46
CA LEU A 356 -14.71 14.37 -23.33
C LEU A 356 -15.03 14.16 -24.81
N ARG A 357 -16.06 13.36 -25.13
CA ARG A 357 -16.48 13.08 -26.50
C ARG A 357 -16.70 14.35 -27.34
N PRO A 358 -17.55 15.33 -26.93
CA PRO A 358 -17.76 16.55 -27.69
C PRO A 358 -16.50 17.44 -27.71
N TYR A 359 -15.68 17.44 -26.67
CA TYR A 359 -14.41 18.18 -26.68
C TYR A 359 -13.46 17.67 -27.77
N LYS A 360 -13.26 16.38 -27.88
CA LYS A 360 -12.41 15.74 -28.90
C LYS A 360 -13.00 15.90 -30.31
N ALA A 361 -14.30 15.70 -30.45
CA ALA A 361 -14.96 15.75 -31.74
C ALA A 361 -15.09 17.17 -32.34
N GLN A 362 -15.36 18.18 -31.51
CA GLN A 362 -15.76 19.49 -32.01
C GLN A 362 -15.07 20.67 -31.30
N TYR A 363 -15.17 20.79 -29.98
CA TYR A 363 -14.87 22.05 -29.28
C TYR A 363 -13.42 22.49 -29.39
N LYS A 364 -12.48 21.53 -29.32
CA LYS A 364 -11.04 21.80 -29.48
C LYS A 364 -10.73 22.42 -30.87
N ALA A 365 -11.24 21.83 -31.92
CA ALA A 365 -11.05 22.35 -33.29
C ALA A 365 -11.78 23.66 -33.52
N GLN A 366 -12.97 23.82 -32.94
CA GLN A 366 -13.76 25.06 -33.06
C GLN A 366 -13.08 26.21 -32.33
N SER A 367 -12.59 26.04 -31.10
CA SER A 367 -11.87 27.06 -30.34
C SER A 367 -10.61 27.54 -31.08
N THR A 368 -9.87 26.60 -31.68
CA THR A 368 -8.70 26.92 -32.51
C THR A 368 -9.10 27.78 -33.72
N ARG A 369 -10.14 27.38 -34.47
CA ARG A 369 -10.63 28.18 -35.64
C ARG A 369 -11.07 29.56 -35.23
N VAL A 370 -11.85 29.69 -34.14
CA VAL A 370 -12.32 31.02 -33.67
C VAL A 370 -11.11 31.91 -33.35
N ARG A 371 -10.15 31.40 -32.55
CA ARG A 371 -8.94 32.13 -32.23
C ARG A 371 -8.20 32.60 -33.49
N ASP A 372 -7.93 31.68 -34.41
CA ASP A 372 -7.13 31.97 -35.61
C ASP A 372 -7.85 32.95 -36.53
N THR A 373 -9.17 32.83 -36.72
CA THR A 373 -9.97 33.74 -37.54
C THR A 373 -10.00 35.14 -36.94
N VAL A 374 -10.25 35.26 -35.63
CA VAL A 374 -10.29 36.57 -34.95
C VAL A 374 -8.89 37.20 -34.92
N THR A 375 -7.83 36.39 -34.73
CA THR A 375 -6.45 36.87 -34.79
C THR A 375 -6.12 37.42 -36.16
N TYR A 376 -6.46 36.70 -37.23
CA TYR A 376 -6.28 37.19 -38.62
C TYR A 376 -7.04 38.50 -38.85
N SER A 377 -8.31 38.58 -38.44
CA SER A 377 -9.13 39.81 -38.57
C SER A 377 -8.52 40.99 -37.79
N TYR A 378 -8.03 40.73 -36.55
CA TYR A 378 -7.36 41.77 -35.75
C TYR A 378 -6.07 42.26 -36.43
N GLN A 379 -5.24 41.37 -36.97
CA GLN A 379 -4.02 41.73 -37.68
C GLN A 379 -4.25 42.60 -38.92
N HIS A 380 -5.43 42.45 -39.56
CA HIS A 380 -5.82 43.20 -40.74
C HIS A 380 -6.79 44.35 -40.46
N GLY A 381 -7.00 44.71 -39.17
CA GLY A 381 -7.85 45.84 -38.76
C GLY A 381 -9.36 45.58 -38.83
N GLY A 382 -9.79 44.32 -39.06
CA GLY A 382 -11.21 43.94 -39.15
C GLY A 382 -11.83 43.51 -37.82
N ALA A 383 -11.04 43.34 -36.75
CA ALA A 383 -11.53 43.02 -35.39
C ALA A 383 -10.88 43.96 -34.36
N SER A 384 -11.59 44.20 -33.24
CA SER A 384 -11.07 45.02 -32.15
C SER A 384 -10.04 44.27 -31.31
N LEU A 385 -9.21 44.99 -30.55
CA LEU A 385 -8.31 44.37 -29.54
C LEU A 385 -9.10 43.54 -28.54
N MET A 386 -10.31 43.98 -28.13
CA MET A 386 -11.14 43.26 -27.16
C MET A 386 -11.62 41.91 -27.73
N ASP A 387 -12.06 41.88 -29.00
CA ASP A 387 -12.47 40.64 -29.66
C ASP A 387 -11.29 39.64 -29.71
N PHE A 388 -10.08 40.12 -30.05
CA PHE A 388 -8.88 39.32 -30.07
C PHE A 388 -8.56 38.73 -28.67
N LEU A 389 -8.58 39.56 -27.62
CA LEU A 389 -8.28 39.10 -26.25
C LEU A 389 -9.33 38.11 -25.74
N ASN A 390 -10.60 38.32 -26.04
CA ASN A 390 -11.67 37.38 -25.69
C ASN A 390 -11.47 36.01 -26.39
N ALA A 391 -11.19 36.03 -27.71
CA ALA A 391 -10.95 34.80 -28.46
C ALA A 391 -9.73 34.02 -27.95
N GLN A 392 -8.67 34.71 -27.50
CA GLN A 392 -7.51 34.08 -26.84
C GLN A 392 -7.88 33.46 -25.50
N SER A 393 -8.64 34.21 -24.68
CA SER A 393 -9.12 33.70 -23.37
C SER A 393 -9.99 32.44 -23.51
N ASP A 394 -10.95 32.49 -24.46
CA ASP A 394 -11.87 31.37 -24.73
C ASP A 394 -11.09 30.11 -25.22
N TYR A 395 -10.15 30.32 -26.16
CA TYR A 395 -9.29 29.24 -26.64
C TYR A 395 -8.54 28.56 -25.49
N ARG A 396 -7.87 29.35 -24.63
CA ARG A 396 -7.11 28.84 -23.49
C ARG A 396 -8.01 28.10 -22.50
N ALA A 397 -9.18 28.67 -22.18
CA ALA A 397 -10.15 28.04 -21.29
C ALA A 397 -10.56 26.64 -21.79
N VAL A 398 -10.86 26.53 -23.11
CA VAL A 398 -11.23 25.24 -23.73
C VAL A 398 -10.07 24.24 -23.71
N GLN A 399 -8.84 24.66 -24.04
CA GLN A 399 -7.67 23.75 -24.01
C GLN A 399 -7.35 23.28 -22.62
N LEU A 400 -7.35 24.19 -21.64
CA LEU A 400 -7.09 23.84 -20.23
C LEU A 400 -8.17 22.89 -19.69
N ALA A 401 -9.47 23.19 -19.95
CA ALA A 401 -10.57 22.31 -19.55
C ALA A 401 -10.46 20.91 -20.17
N TYR A 402 -10.01 20.81 -21.43
CA TYR A 402 -9.77 19.51 -22.07
C TYR A 402 -8.68 18.70 -21.35
N LEU A 403 -7.54 19.34 -21.01
CA LEU A 403 -6.46 18.66 -20.27
C LEU A 403 -6.91 18.24 -18.87
N GLN A 404 -7.70 19.09 -18.18
CA GLN A 404 -8.27 18.77 -16.88
C GLN A 404 -9.24 17.58 -16.96
N LEU A 405 -10.10 17.54 -17.96
CA LEU A 405 -11.03 16.43 -18.19
C LEU A 405 -10.32 15.11 -18.48
N ILE A 406 -9.23 15.11 -19.27
CA ILE A 406 -8.41 13.92 -19.48
C ILE A 406 -7.82 13.43 -18.13
N GLY A 407 -7.24 14.33 -17.33
CA GLY A 407 -6.72 14.00 -16.01
C GLY A 407 -7.80 13.41 -15.09
N SER A 408 -8.99 14.01 -15.09
CA SER A 408 -10.13 13.51 -14.32
C SER A 408 -10.60 12.13 -14.79
N TYR A 409 -10.65 11.89 -16.10
CA TYR A 409 -10.98 10.59 -16.68
C TYR A 409 -9.96 9.51 -16.27
N LEU A 410 -8.66 9.78 -16.44
CA LEU A 410 -7.61 8.83 -16.10
C LEU A 410 -7.58 8.50 -14.60
N THR A 411 -7.91 9.48 -13.74
CA THR A 411 -8.06 9.25 -12.31
C THR A 411 -9.32 8.42 -12.01
N ALA A 412 -10.45 8.72 -12.65
CA ALA A 412 -11.68 7.95 -12.52
C ALA A 412 -11.51 6.50 -13.03
N ALA A 413 -10.78 6.29 -14.13
CA ALA A 413 -10.41 4.97 -14.63
C ALA A 413 -9.54 4.21 -13.60
N GLY A 414 -8.57 4.89 -12.99
CA GLY A 414 -7.81 4.33 -11.87
C GLY A 414 -8.69 3.95 -10.68
N GLN A 415 -9.68 4.80 -10.34
CA GLN A 415 -10.64 4.52 -9.27
C GLN A 415 -11.52 3.30 -9.60
N LEU A 416 -11.92 3.13 -10.86
CA LEU A 416 -12.67 1.96 -11.29
C LEU A 416 -11.82 0.68 -11.24
N ASN A 417 -10.54 0.75 -11.62
CA ASN A 417 -9.60 -0.36 -11.45
C ASN A 417 -9.43 -0.75 -9.98
N LEU A 418 -9.32 0.26 -9.09
CA LEU A 418 -9.30 0.05 -7.65
C LEU A 418 -10.60 -0.63 -7.17
N ALA A 419 -11.76 -0.12 -7.57
CA ALA A 419 -13.07 -0.63 -7.14
C ALA A 419 -13.32 -2.07 -7.62
N VAL A 420 -12.79 -2.44 -8.78
CA VAL A 420 -12.91 -3.79 -9.37
C VAL A 420 -11.88 -4.77 -8.80
N GLY A 421 -10.74 -4.27 -8.29
CA GLY A 421 -9.66 -5.11 -7.73
C GLY A 421 -8.55 -5.47 -8.71
N ARG A 422 -8.65 -5.09 -9.99
CA ARG A 422 -7.60 -5.26 -11.00
C ARG A 422 -7.66 -4.19 -12.09
N GLU A 423 -6.61 -4.07 -12.89
CA GLU A 423 -6.59 -3.18 -14.05
C GLU A 423 -7.53 -3.69 -15.16
N VAL A 424 -8.63 -2.97 -15.40
CA VAL A 424 -9.65 -3.26 -16.42
C VAL A 424 -9.77 -2.15 -17.46
N ILE A 425 -9.30 -0.94 -17.14
CA ILE A 425 -9.18 0.22 -18.04
C ILE A 425 -7.73 0.72 -17.95
N GLN A 426 -7.11 0.95 -19.13
CA GLN A 426 -5.73 1.44 -19.23
C GLN A 426 -5.66 2.96 -19.27
#